data_5341e61826b7fe1a0bf8b70b76cdf8f6
#
_entry.id   5341e61826b7fe1a0bf8b70b76cdf8f6
#
_cell.length_a   1.000
_cell.length_b   1.000
_cell.length_c   1.000
_cell.angle_alpha   90.00
_cell.angle_beta   90.00
_cell.angle_gamma   90.00
#
_symmetry.space_group_name_H-M   'P 1'
#
loop_
_entity.id
_entity.type
_entity.pdbx_description
1 polymer ?
#
loop_
_entity_poly.entity_id
_entity_poly.type
_entity_poly.pdbx_seq_one_letter_code
_entity_poly.pdbx_strand_id
1 'polypeptide(L)'
;MLSSPLNLPKWLEENSHLLKPPINNYCVYNEDVTVMIVGGPNARTDYHINETAEWFYQYKGGMLLKVVDEGKFRDIDIGEGEMFLLPPNTPHNPVRFADTVGIVLEQPRPEHSKDKLRWYCQNCKEIVHEAAFHCTDLGTQIRDAVNGFRDDTELRKCKNCGETADVVPPTRSSS
;
A
#
# COMPACT_ATOMS: atom_id res chain seq x y z
N MET A 1 8.76 -15.77 27.10
CA MET A 1 8.99 -14.52 27.91
C MET A 1 8.40 -13.37 27.09
N LEU A 2 7.54 -12.52 27.69
CA LEU A 2 6.97 -11.38 26.97
C LEU A 2 8.05 -10.35 26.65
N SER A 3 7.96 -9.75 25.45
CA SER A 3 8.82 -8.64 25.04
C SER A 3 8.45 -7.34 25.79
N SER A 4 9.40 -6.42 25.90
CA SER A 4 9.11 -5.09 26.44
C SER A 4 8.26 -4.27 25.46
N PRO A 5 7.43 -3.33 25.93
CA PRO A 5 6.71 -2.42 25.05
C PRO A 5 7.67 -1.62 24.15
N LEU A 6 7.30 -1.46 22.88
CA LEU A 6 8.02 -0.59 21.95
C LEU A 6 7.62 0.86 22.19
N ASN A 7 8.62 1.72 22.42
CA ASN A 7 8.41 3.17 22.48
C ASN A 7 8.62 3.75 21.09
N LEU A 8 7.54 4.12 20.40
CA LEU A 8 7.61 4.57 19.02
C LEU A 8 8.48 5.83 18.82
N PRO A 9 8.37 6.91 19.60
CA PRO A 9 9.26 8.06 19.48
C PRO A 9 10.74 7.67 19.55
N LYS A 10 11.13 6.89 20.55
CA LYS A 10 12.51 6.42 20.71
C LYS A 10 12.95 5.53 19.55
N TRP A 11 12.09 4.63 19.09
CA TRP A 11 12.38 3.78 17.93
C TRP A 11 12.64 4.63 16.68
N LEU A 12 11.86 5.69 16.47
CA LEU A 12 12.02 6.60 15.32
C LEU A 12 13.34 7.38 15.37
N GLU A 13 13.81 7.80 16.54
CA GLU A 13 15.11 8.46 16.71
C GLU A 13 16.24 7.57 16.19
N GLU A 14 16.17 6.27 16.41
CA GLU A 14 17.21 5.30 16.08
C GLU A 14 17.06 4.72 14.65
N ASN A 15 15.82 4.61 14.13
CA ASN A 15 15.49 3.79 12.97
C ASN A 15 14.76 4.53 11.83
N SER A 16 14.57 5.84 11.90
CA SER A 16 13.81 6.57 10.87
C SER A 16 14.39 6.45 9.45
N HIS A 17 15.67 6.11 9.32
CA HIS A 17 16.31 5.84 8.04
C HIS A 17 15.70 4.63 7.29
N LEU A 18 15.10 3.68 8.01
CA LEU A 18 14.40 2.52 7.44
C LEU A 18 13.05 2.89 6.79
N LEU A 19 12.51 4.06 7.13
CA LEU A 19 11.22 4.56 6.63
C LEU A 19 11.35 5.41 5.36
N LYS A 20 12.53 5.47 4.77
CA LYS A 20 12.83 6.20 3.53
C LYS A 20 13.02 5.23 2.36
N PRO A 21 12.79 5.67 1.11
CA PRO A 21 13.09 4.85 -0.05
C PRO A 21 14.52 4.29 -0.02
N PRO A 22 14.73 3.06 -0.48
CA PRO A 22 13.77 2.17 -1.14
C PRO A 22 12.94 1.27 -0.19
N ILE A 23 13.20 1.28 1.12
CA ILE A 23 12.60 0.36 2.10
C ILE A 23 11.19 0.81 2.49
N ASN A 24 11.05 2.03 2.98
CA ASN A 24 9.79 2.72 3.38
C ASN A 24 9.00 2.11 4.54
N ASN A 25 9.32 0.92 5.04
CA ASN A 25 8.58 0.29 6.13
C ASN A 25 9.45 -0.61 6.98
N TYR A 26 8.97 -0.87 8.19
CA TYR A 26 9.56 -1.85 9.09
C TYR A 26 8.48 -2.60 9.85
N CYS A 27 8.51 -3.94 9.80
CA CYS A 27 7.59 -4.78 10.53
C CYS A 27 8.09 -4.98 11.96
N VAL A 28 7.33 -4.49 12.94
CA VAL A 28 7.70 -4.57 14.37
C VAL A 28 7.08 -5.78 15.06
N TYR A 29 5.93 -6.25 14.60
CA TYR A 29 5.28 -7.48 15.08
C TYR A 29 4.75 -8.26 13.88
N ASN A 30 4.99 -9.57 13.88
CA ASN A 30 4.56 -10.46 12.78
C ASN A 30 4.25 -11.87 13.32
N GLU A 31 3.31 -11.95 14.27
CA GLU A 31 2.83 -13.20 14.84
C GLU A 31 1.30 -13.29 14.66
N ASP A 32 0.53 -13.06 15.74
CA ASP A 32 -0.94 -13.08 15.69
C ASP A 32 -1.52 -11.89 14.91
N VAL A 33 -0.76 -10.83 14.77
CA VAL A 33 -1.05 -9.66 13.91
C VAL A 33 0.25 -9.15 13.30
N THR A 34 0.15 -8.54 12.14
CA THR A 34 1.27 -7.83 11.53
C THR A 34 1.14 -6.35 11.83
N VAL A 35 2.15 -5.75 12.45
CA VAL A 35 2.21 -4.30 12.70
C VAL A 35 3.43 -3.73 12.02
N MET A 36 3.22 -2.77 11.14
CA MET A 36 4.27 -2.09 10.39
C MET A 36 4.31 -0.61 10.71
N ILE A 37 5.52 -0.08 10.86
CA ILE A 37 5.79 1.36 10.84
C ILE A 37 6.15 1.71 9.40
N VAL A 38 5.44 2.66 8.81
CA VAL A 38 5.52 2.97 7.39
C VAL A 38 5.81 4.46 7.19
N GLY A 39 6.80 4.76 6.35
CA GLY A 39 7.12 6.11 5.91
C GLY A 39 6.88 6.32 4.42
N GLY A 40 7.51 7.34 3.87
CA GLY A 40 7.43 7.69 2.46
C GLY A 40 8.63 8.52 2.00
N PRO A 41 8.60 9.01 0.77
CA PRO A 41 7.51 8.90 -0.20
C PRO A 41 7.46 7.51 -0.88
N ASN A 42 6.29 7.15 -1.42
CA ASN A 42 6.17 6.02 -2.33
C ASN A 42 5.59 6.48 -3.68
N ALA A 43 5.82 5.69 -4.73
CA ALA A 43 5.37 5.99 -6.08
C ALA A 43 4.86 4.70 -6.74
N ARG A 44 3.62 4.31 -6.43
CA ARG A 44 2.97 3.09 -6.93
C ARG A 44 1.64 3.44 -7.59
N THR A 45 1.27 2.68 -8.63
CA THR A 45 -0.01 2.84 -9.35
C THR A 45 -0.95 1.65 -9.16
N ASP A 46 -0.45 0.56 -8.55
CA ASP A 46 -1.24 -0.61 -8.22
C ASP A 46 -2.17 -0.38 -7.03
N TYR A 47 -3.28 -1.09 -7.06
CA TYR A 47 -4.22 -1.20 -5.96
C TYR A 47 -4.08 -2.59 -5.35
N HIS A 48 -3.73 -2.64 -4.07
CA HIS A 48 -3.68 -3.87 -3.30
C HIS A 48 -5.08 -4.31 -2.89
N ILE A 49 -5.33 -5.62 -2.88
CA ILE A 49 -6.58 -6.23 -2.42
C ILE A 49 -6.20 -7.37 -1.49
N ASN A 50 -6.63 -7.26 -0.24
CA ASN A 50 -6.42 -8.23 0.82
C ASN A 50 -7.78 -8.74 1.30
N GLU A 51 -7.88 -10.04 1.58
CA GLU A 51 -9.11 -10.67 2.08
C GLU A 51 -9.40 -10.38 3.56
N THR A 52 -8.49 -9.69 4.26
CA THR A 52 -8.65 -9.25 5.65
C THR A 52 -8.70 -7.73 5.75
N ALA A 53 -9.26 -7.22 6.84
CA ALA A 53 -9.27 -5.79 7.09
C ALA A 53 -7.86 -5.27 7.41
N GLU A 54 -7.61 -4.02 7.07
CA GLU A 54 -6.38 -3.30 7.40
C GLU A 54 -6.73 -2.05 8.21
N TRP A 55 -5.95 -1.80 9.27
CA TRP A 55 -6.12 -0.61 10.10
C TRP A 55 -4.94 0.33 9.88
N PHE A 56 -5.25 1.62 9.61
CA PHE A 56 -4.30 2.69 9.37
C PHE A 56 -4.37 3.71 10.50
N TYR A 57 -3.22 4.18 10.95
CA TYR A 57 -3.09 5.30 11.86
C TYR A 57 -1.93 6.20 11.41
N GLN A 58 -2.17 7.50 11.30
CA GLN A 58 -1.11 8.46 10.97
C GLN A 58 -0.55 9.08 12.24
N TYR A 59 0.66 8.67 12.60
CA TYR A 59 1.38 9.18 13.76
C TYR A 59 1.97 10.57 13.50
N LYS A 60 2.50 10.80 12.28
CA LYS A 60 3.13 12.06 11.87
C LYS A 60 2.80 12.37 10.42
N GLY A 61 2.26 13.56 10.19
CA GLY A 61 1.81 13.97 8.87
C GLY A 61 0.64 13.14 8.36
N GLY A 62 0.17 13.45 7.14
CA GLY A 62 -0.96 12.77 6.52
C GLY A 62 -0.57 11.76 5.46
N MET A 63 -1.56 10.99 5.02
CA MET A 63 -1.50 10.15 3.83
C MET A 63 -2.78 10.27 3.02
N LEU A 64 -2.72 9.87 1.77
CA LEU A 64 -3.90 9.71 0.92
C LEU A 64 -4.11 8.23 0.63
N LEU A 65 -5.27 7.69 1.02
CA LEU A 65 -5.67 6.35 0.68
C LEU A 65 -6.63 6.38 -0.51
N LYS A 66 -6.15 5.98 -1.69
CA LYS A 66 -7.01 5.81 -2.86
C LYS A 66 -7.71 4.47 -2.77
N VAL A 67 -9.02 4.45 -2.98
CA VAL A 67 -9.82 3.22 -2.90
C VAL A 67 -10.74 3.09 -4.11
N VAL A 68 -11.15 1.85 -4.40
CA VAL A 68 -12.29 1.57 -5.27
C VAL A 68 -13.40 0.98 -4.39
N ASP A 69 -14.41 1.78 -4.13
CA ASP A 69 -15.52 1.46 -3.25
C ASP A 69 -16.81 1.35 -4.09
N GLU A 70 -17.44 0.18 -4.10
CA GLU A 70 -18.61 -0.11 -4.96
C GLU A 70 -18.41 0.29 -6.43
N GLY A 71 -17.23 0.04 -6.98
CA GLY A 71 -16.87 0.38 -8.35
C GLY A 71 -16.54 1.86 -8.59
N LYS A 72 -16.54 2.70 -7.55
CA LYS A 72 -16.23 4.13 -7.65
C LYS A 72 -14.86 4.43 -7.07
N PHE A 73 -14.05 5.18 -7.80
CA PHE A 73 -12.77 5.68 -7.31
C PHE A 73 -12.99 6.81 -6.32
N ARG A 74 -12.40 6.67 -5.14
CA ARG A 74 -12.48 7.66 -4.06
C ARG A 74 -11.10 7.90 -3.47
N ASP A 75 -10.87 9.12 -3.03
CA ASP A 75 -9.69 9.54 -2.29
C ASP A 75 -10.11 9.78 -0.83
N ILE A 76 -9.42 9.14 0.12
CA ILE A 76 -9.64 9.27 1.56
C ILE A 76 -8.36 9.88 2.14
N ASP A 77 -8.43 11.12 2.60
CA ASP A 77 -7.34 11.74 3.33
C ASP A 77 -7.37 11.24 4.79
N ILE A 78 -6.21 10.78 5.29
CA ILE A 78 -6.00 10.37 6.68
C ILE A 78 -4.95 11.32 7.24
N GLY A 79 -5.38 12.27 8.06
CA GLY A 79 -4.53 13.30 8.65
C GLY A 79 -3.72 12.79 9.85
N GLU A 80 -2.78 13.61 10.32
CA GLU A 80 -2.03 13.32 11.54
C GLU A 80 -2.99 13.14 12.73
N GLY A 81 -2.79 12.06 13.49
CA GLY A 81 -3.64 11.66 14.61
C GLY A 81 -4.93 10.91 14.21
N GLU A 82 -5.20 10.80 12.91
CA GLU A 82 -6.39 10.09 12.43
C GLU A 82 -6.13 8.61 12.18
N MET A 83 -7.21 7.83 12.27
CA MET A 83 -7.20 6.39 12.01
C MET A 83 -8.35 6.00 11.08
N PHE A 84 -8.13 4.95 10.32
CA PHE A 84 -9.11 4.42 9.38
C PHE A 84 -9.07 2.90 9.36
N LEU A 85 -10.24 2.26 9.39
CA LEU A 85 -10.38 0.82 9.20
C LEU A 85 -10.86 0.55 7.78
N LEU A 86 -9.99 -0.02 6.97
CA LEU A 86 -10.30 -0.44 5.61
C LEU A 86 -10.95 -1.82 5.63
N PRO A 87 -12.17 -1.98 5.10
CA PRO A 87 -12.82 -3.28 4.99
C PRO A 87 -12.05 -4.27 4.09
N PRO A 88 -12.18 -5.58 4.33
CA PRO A 88 -11.58 -6.59 3.46
C PRO A 88 -12.05 -6.46 2.01
N ASN A 89 -11.23 -6.96 1.08
CA ASN A 89 -11.50 -6.98 -0.36
C ASN A 89 -11.70 -5.60 -1.02
N THR A 90 -11.29 -4.52 -0.35
CA THR A 90 -11.34 -3.17 -0.92
C THR A 90 -10.03 -2.87 -1.67
N PRO A 91 -10.07 -2.67 -3.01
CA PRO A 91 -8.89 -2.25 -3.74
C PRO A 91 -8.40 -0.90 -3.25
N HIS A 92 -7.13 -0.80 -2.85
CA HIS A 92 -6.58 0.41 -2.28
C HIS A 92 -5.13 0.66 -2.67
N ASN A 93 -4.78 1.93 -2.77
CA ASN A 93 -3.41 2.40 -3.03
C ASN A 93 -3.04 3.43 -1.95
N PRO A 94 -2.15 3.09 -1.00
CA PRO A 94 -1.70 4.03 0.01
C PRO A 94 -0.64 4.96 -0.57
N VAL A 95 -0.97 6.23 -0.75
CA VAL A 95 -0.03 7.28 -1.17
C VAL A 95 0.60 7.88 0.07
N ARG A 96 1.92 7.67 0.22
CA ARG A 96 2.72 8.15 1.33
C ARG A 96 3.55 9.36 0.91
N PHE A 97 3.60 10.37 1.75
CA PHE A 97 4.39 11.59 1.51
C PHE A 97 5.73 11.52 2.26
N ALA A 98 6.67 12.37 1.84
CA ALA A 98 7.97 12.47 2.51
C ALA A 98 7.81 12.91 3.97
N ASP A 99 8.69 12.40 4.83
CA ASP A 99 8.78 12.76 6.26
C ASP A 99 7.50 12.49 7.07
N THR A 100 6.64 11.60 6.59
CA THR A 100 5.45 11.12 7.31
C THR A 100 5.71 9.76 7.96
N VAL A 101 4.94 9.45 9.01
CA VAL A 101 5.01 8.17 9.72
C VAL A 101 3.59 7.68 9.96
N GLY A 102 3.28 6.49 9.47
CA GLY A 102 2.04 5.79 9.74
C GLY A 102 2.27 4.43 10.37
N ILE A 103 1.22 3.91 11.00
CA ILE A 103 1.16 2.54 11.51
C ILE A 103 0.10 1.81 10.71
N VAL A 104 0.45 0.62 10.22
CA VAL A 104 -0.50 -0.28 9.57
C VAL A 104 -0.57 -1.56 10.37
N LEU A 105 -1.77 -1.97 10.72
CA LEU A 105 -2.04 -3.26 11.36
C LEU A 105 -2.86 -4.11 10.40
N GLU A 106 -2.38 -5.33 10.17
CA GLU A 106 -3.03 -6.32 9.33
C GLU A 106 -3.28 -7.60 10.10
N GLN A 107 -4.40 -8.24 9.83
CA GLN A 107 -4.71 -9.57 10.34
C GLN A 107 -3.88 -10.63 9.61
N PRO A 108 -3.61 -11.79 10.24
CA PRO A 108 -3.01 -12.93 9.56
C PRO A 108 -3.85 -13.35 8.36
N ARG A 109 -3.19 -13.64 7.24
CA ARG A 109 -3.88 -14.13 6.05
C ARG A 109 -4.41 -15.54 6.30
N PRO A 110 -5.68 -15.82 5.95
CA PRO A 110 -6.15 -17.19 5.90
C PRO A 110 -5.28 -18.05 4.97
N GLU A 111 -5.10 -19.33 5.28
CA GLU A 111 -4.18 -20.22 4.55
C GLU A 111 -4.46 -20.29 3.03
N HIS A 112 -5.72 -20.17 2.63
CA HIS A 112 -6.16 -20.23 1.24
C HIS A 112 -6.32 -18.86 0.58
N SER A 113 -6.07 -17.76 1.31
CA SER A 113 -6.26 -16.41 0.79
C SER A 113 -5.20 -16.04 -0.24
N LYS A 114 -5.58 -15.15 -1.14
CA LYS A 114 -4.69 -14.57 -2.14
C LYS A 114 -4.77 -13.05 -2.09
N ASP A 115 -3.64 -12.45 -1.86
CA ASP A 115 -3.48 -11.02 -2.11
C ASP A 115 -3.46 -10.77 -3.61
N LYS A 116 -3.97 -9.63 -4.03
CA LYS A 116 -3.96 -9.22 -5.43
C LYS A 116 -3.39 -7.82 -5.56
N LEU A 117 -2.68 -7.59 -6.65
CA LEU A 117 -2.32 -6.26 -7.11
C LEU A 117 -3.04 -6.01 -8.42
N ARG A 118 -3.78 -4.93 -8.50
CA ARG A 118 -4.59 -4.57 -9.65
C ARG A 118 -4.20 -3.21 -10.18
N TRP A 119 -4.07 -3.10 -11.50
CA TRP A 119 -3.82 -1.85 -12.19
C TRP A 119 -5.04 -1.45 -13.01
N TYR A 120 -5.40 -0.19 -12.91
CA TYR A 120 -6.50 0.39 -13.66
C TYR A 120 -5.98 1.35 -14.73
N CYS A 121 -6.67 1.42 -15.84
CA CYS A 121 -6.39 2.39 -16.89
C CYS A 121 -6.67 3.81 -16.40
N GLN A 122 -5.71 4.71 -16.51
CA GLN A 122 -5.88 6.12 -16.14
C GLN A 122 -6.93 6.83 -17.00
N ASN A 123 -7.16 6.36 -18.24
CA ASN A 123 -8.13 6.93 -19.18
C ASN A 123 -9.56 6.40 -18.96
N CYS A 124 -9.78 5.09 -19.13
CA CYS A 124 -11.13 4.53 -19.10
C CYS A 124 -11.52 3.85 -17.77
N LYS A 125 -10.61 3.76 -16.80
CA LYS A 125 -10.80 3.16 -15.48
C LYS A 125 -11.00 1.63 -15.46
N GLU A 126 -10.97 0.98 -16.60
CA GLU A 126 -11.03 -0.48 -16.68
C GLU A 126 -9.78 -1.15 -16.12
N ILE A 127 -9.92 -2.39 -15.70
CA ILE A 127 -8.79 -3.18 -15.20
C ILE A 127 -7.86 -3.50 -16.37
N VAL A 128 -6.60 -3.14 -16.22
CA VAL A 128 -5.54 -3.44 -17.21
C VAL A 128 -4.90 -4.78 -16.92
N HIS A 129 -4.51 -4.98 -15.67
CA HIS A 129 -3.83 -6.19 -15.22
C HIS A 129 -4.13 -6.50 -13.76
N GLU A 130 -4.10 -7.78 -13.41
CA GLU A 130 -4.19 -8.25 -12.03
C GLU A 130 -3.15 -9.36 -11.81
N ALA A 131 -2.33 -9.23 -10.76
CA ALA A 131 -1.45 -10.27 -10.26
C ALA A 131 -2.01 -10.79 -8.93
N ALA A 132 -2.06 -12.11 -8.75
CA ALA A 132 -2.53 -12.74 -7.53
C ALA A 132 -1.48 -13.72 -6.99
N PHE A 133 -1.26 -13.69 -5.67
CA PHE A 133 -0.29 -14.55 -4.98
C PHE A 133 -0.74 -14.85 -3.57
N HIS A 134 -0.33 -16.01 -3.03
CA HIS A 134 -0.45 -16.25 -1.60
C HIS A 134 0.66 -15.48 -0.88
N CYS A 135 0.27 -14.59 0.03
CA CYS A 135 1.21 -13.69 0.68
C CYS A 135 2.03 -14.42 1.75
N THR A 136 3.32 -14.62 1.47
CA THR A 136 4.31 -15.16 2.41
C THR A 136 5.38 -14.14 2.77
N ASP A 137 5.70 -13.24 1.84
CA ASP A 137 6.59 -12.10 2.01
C ASP A 137 6.04 -10.93 1.18
N LEU A 138 5.22 -10.11 1.84
CA LEU A 138 4.48 -9.03 1.19
C LEU A 138 5.42 -8.07 0.43
N GLY A 139 6.51 -7.66 1.05
CA GLY A 139 7.42 -6.68 0.46
C GLY A 139 8.08 -7.18 -0.83
N THR A 140 8.59 -8.41 -0.82
CA THR A 140 9.23 -9.03 -2.00
C THR A 140 8.20 -9.31 -3.09
N GLN A 141 7.06 -9.90 -2.75
CA GLN A 141 6.04 -10.27 -3.72
C GLN A 141 5.39 -9.06 -4.39
N ILE A 142 5.12 -7.98 -3.63
CA ILE A 142 4.65 -6.71 -4.20
C ILE A 142 5.69 -6.14 -5.17
N ARG A 143 6.95 -6.04 -4.74
CA ARG A 143 8.04 -5.50 -5.58
C ARG A 143 8.16 -6.26 -6.89
N ASP A 144 8.14 -7.58 -6.85
CA ASP A 144 8.31 -8.42 -8.03
C ASP A 144 7.12 -8.28 -8.98
N ALA A 145 5.89 -8.22 -8.48
CA ALA A 145 4.70 -7.98 -9.29
C ALA A 145 4.68 -6.57 -9.92
N VAL A 146 5.07 -5.54 -9.15
CA VAL A 146 5.18 -4.15 -9.65
C VAL A 146 6.25 -4.05 -10.74
N ASN A 147 7.41 -4.67 -10.54
CA ASN A 147 8.48 -4.70 -11.54
C ASN A 147 8.05 -5.45 -12.80
N GLY A 148 7.41 -6.60 -12.65
CA GLY A 148 6.90 -7.38 -13.78
C GLY A 148 5.90 -6.59 -14.63
N PHE A 149 4.98 -5.88 -14.00
CA PHE A 149 4.05 -5.00 -14.72
C PHE A 149 4.75 -3.82 -15.38
N ARG A 150 5.68 -3.16 -14.70
CA ARG A 150 6.44 -2.02 -15.23
C ARG A 150 7.22 -2.39 -16.49
N ASP A 151 7.88 -3.54 -16.46
CA ASP A 151 8.86 -3.94 -17.49
C ASP A 151 8.20 -4.60 -18.71
N ASP A 152 6.93 -5.00 -18.61
CA ASP A 152 6.17 -5.61 -19.71
C ASP A 152 5.12 -4.64 -20.29
N THR A 153 5.43 -4.04 -21.43
CA THR A 153 4.55 -3.09 -22.11
C THR A 153 3.22 -3.72 -22.56
N GLU A 154 3.21 -5.01 -22.90
CA GLU A 154 1.97 -5.69 -23.31
C GLU A 154 1.01 -5.88 -22.13
N LEU A 155 1.52 -6.20 -20.94
CA LEU A 155 0.71 -6.24 -19.71
C LEU A 155 0.09 -4.89 -19.37
N ARG A 156 0.75 -3.79 -19.75
CA ARG A 156 0.31 -2.42 -19.49
C ARG A 156 -0.75 -1.91 -20.47
N LYS A 157 -0.96 -2.61 -21.58
CA LYS A 157 -1.89 -2.16 -22.61
C LYS A 157 -3.34 -2.42 -22.22
N CYS A 158 -4.12 -1.37 -22.11
CA CYS A 158 -5.56 -1.48 -21.81
C CYS A 158 -6.30 -2.13 -22.97
N LYS A 159 -6.95 -3.26 -22.73
CA LYS A 159 -7.71 -4.00 -23.74
C LYS A 159 -8.98 -3.28 -24.17
N ASN A 160 -9.49 -2.34 -23.35
CA ASN A 160 -10.71 -1.62 -23.64
C ASN A 160 -10.48 -0.39 -24.53
N CYS A 161 -9.47 0.43 -24.24
CA CYS A 161 -9.25 1.69 -24.95
C CYS A 161 -7.88 1.79 -25.66
N GLY A 162 -7.01 0.80 -25.52
CA GLY A 162 -5.69 0.77 -26.14
C GLY A 162 -4.62 1.63 -25.46
N GLU A 163 -4.97 2.40 -24.44
CA GLU A 163 -4.02 3.23 -23.68
C GLU A 163 -3.01 2.36 -22.92
N THR A 164 -1.78 2.83 -22.82
CA THR A 164 -0.74 2.16 -22.00
C THR A 164 -0.81 2.69 -20.57
N ALA A 165 -1.02 1.82 -19.60
CA ALA A 165 -1.13 2.21 -18.21
C ALA A 165 0.17 2.80 -17.66
N ASP A 166 0.04 3.85 -16.87
CA ASP A 166 1.15 4.51 -16.20
C ASP A 166 1.77 3.62 -15.11
N VAL A 167 3.07 3.71 -14.96
CA VAL A 167 3.83 3.01 -13.89
C VAL A 167 4.29 3.95 -12.78
N VAL A 168 4.14 5.25 -13.00
CA VAL A 168 4.40 6.31 -12.02
C VAL A 168 3.13 7.13 -11.87
N PRO A 169 2.65 7.37 -10.63
CA PRO A 169 1.48 8.22 -10.43
C PRO A 169 1.77 9.65 -10.91
N PRO A 170 0.75 10.37 -11.38
CA PRO A 170 0.91 11.78 -11.72
C PRO A 170 1.38 12.55 -10.48
N THR A 171 2.36 13.42 -10.65
CA THR A 171 2.81 14.32 -9.59
C THR A 171 1.64 15.24 -9.19
N ARG A 172 1.24 15.20 -7.93
CA ARG A 172 0.38 16.25 -7.39
C ARG A 172 1.18 17.57 -7.45
N SER A 173 0.68 18.52 -8.19
CA SER A 173 1.08 19.91 -7.97
C SER A 173 0.67 20.27 -6.54
N SER A 174 1.64 20.66 -5.71
CA SER A 174 1.36 21.26 -4.40
C SER A 174 0.47 22.47 -4.63
N SER A 175 -0.79 22.34 -4.30
CA SER A 175 -1.72 23.48 -4.17
C SER A 175 -1.54 24.10 -2.81
#